data_a4b47d29dd90b30ff27480d7e9143f5e
#
_entry.id   a4b47d29dd90b30ff27480d7e9143f5e
#
_cell.length_a   1.000
_cell.length_b   1.000
_cell.length_c   1.000
_cell.angle_alpha   90.00
_cell.angle_beta   90.00
_cell.angle_gamma   90.00
#
_symmetry.space_group_name_H-M   'P 1'
#
loop_
_entity.id
_entity.type
_entity.pdbx_description
1 polymer ?
#
loop_
_entity_poly.entity_id
_entity_poly.type
_entity_poly.pdbx_seq_one_letter_code
_entity_poly.pdbx_strand_id
1 'polypeptide(L)'
;DFLKPEPLSIYAPENTFVNAEALNSALIACLRNARHEMYGDTPQYISEGIFSDIAVEGTTDKTGVHMDLPAQILPNEDMDNTDRTKLGRYWTEGYKRIKYANTVISRIDLATWESDAQKNHILGKAYFHRANVYYRLVHQHGDVPLILQEITEPKLDFYSVTRESILRKIKKDLEFAAQWVEVDAPIGDINKAAVNHLLTKVNLSLAEFDDAIASASAVINDGIHGLMTQRFGAYKDDPNHDIIWDLHQEENKALPENRERIWLYVGNEQLTEDGASEKLSVMRQAV
;
A
#
# COMPACT_ATOMS: atom_id res chain seq x y z
N ASP A 1 -23.65 35.90 -4.37
CA ASP A 1 -22.69 35.88 -5.46
C ASP A 1 -23.30 35.17 -6.68
N PHE A 2 -24.06 35.98 -7.48
CA PHE A 2 -24.77 35.49 -8.68
C PHE A 2 -23.83 34.91 -9.79
N LEU A 3 -22.54 35.15 -9.70
CA LEU A 3 -21.53 34.70 -10.67
C LEU A 3 -20.70 33.49 -10.22
N LYS A 4 -21.01 32.88 -9.09
CA LYS A 4 -20.47 31.57 -8.71
C LYS A 4 -21.55 30.52 -8.95
N PRO A 5 -21.57 29.85 -10.12
CA PRO A 5 -22.49 28.72 -10.31
C PRO A 5 -22.09 27.64 -9.32
N GLU A 6 -22.99 27.24 -8.44
CA GLU A 6 -22.87 25.99 -7.72
C GLU A 6 -23.24 24.87 -8.70
N PRO A 7 -22.28 24.09 -9.17
CA PRO A 7 -22.57 23.01 -10.12
C PRO A 7 -23.28 21.88 -9.38
N LEU A 8 -24.59 21.83 -9.48
CA LEU A 8 -25.44 20.78 -8.91
C LEU A 8 -25.24 19.40 -9.57
N SER A 9 -24.54 19.33 -10.70
CA SER A 9 -24.39 18.12 -11.52
C SER A 9 -22.93 17.76 -11.85
N ILE A 10 -21.95 18.49 -11.37
CA ILE A 10 -20.53 18.18 -11.56
C ILE A 10 -19.98 17.69 -10.21
N TYR A 11 -19.19 16.63 -10.23
CA TYR A 11 -18.42 16.14 -9.09
C TYR A 11 -17.42 17.22 -8.62
N ALA A 12 -17.94 18.25 -7.94
CA ALA A 12 -17.10 19.22 -7.24
C ALA A 12 -16.66 18.59 -5.92
N PRO A 13 -15.41 18.82 -5.47
CA PRO A 13 -14.91 18.28 -4.20
C PRO A 13 -15.83 18.57 -3.01
N GLU A 14 -16.50 19.72 -3.03
CA GLU A 14 -17.41 20.17 -1.98
C GLU A 14 -18.69 19.31 -1.89
N ASN A 15 -19.13 18.73 -3.01
CA ASN A 15 -20.34 17.92 -3.10
C ASN A 15 -20.05 16.42 -3.07
N THR A 16 -18.79 16.01 -3.20
CA THR A 16 -18.40 14.61 -3.36
C THR A 16 -18.07 13.94 -2.04
N PHE A 17 -17.45 14.68 -1.09
CA PHE A 17 -16.93 14.12 0.17
C PHE A 17 -17.81 14.49 1.37
N VAL A 18 -19.11 14.20 1.28
CA VAL A 18 -20.10 14.68 2.26
C VAL A 18 -20.51 13.64 3.30
N ASN A 19 -20.12 12.39 3.14
CA ASN A 19 -20.48 11.30 4.04
C ASN A 19 -19.40 10.20 4.11
N ALA A 20 -19.56 9.24 5.02
CA ALA A 20 -18.65 8.13 5.24
C ALA A 20 -18.40 7.28 3.99
N GLU A 21 -19.45 6.98 3.22
CA GLU A 21 -19.36 6.15 2.01
C GLU A 21 -18.52 6.82 0.93
N ALA A 22 -18.71 8.12 0.70
CA ALA A 22 -17.95 8.88 -0.28
C ALA A 22 -16.46 8.95 0.08
N LEU A 23 -16.13 9.19 1.36
CA LEU A 23 -14.74 9.21 1.82
C LEU A 23 -14.11 7.82 1.80
N ASN A 24 -14.84 6.77 2.16
CA ASN A 24 -14.35 5.40 2.02
C ASN A 24 -14.11 5.03 0.55
N SER A 25 -15.00 5.44 -0.35
CA SER A 25 -14.82 5.26 -1.80
C SER A 25 -13.57 5.98 -2.32
N ALA A 26 -13.23 7.15 -1.78
CA ALA A 26 -11.98 7.83 -2.12
C ALA A 26 -10.73 7.04 -1.71
N LEU A 27 -10.80 6.24 -0.63
CA LEU A 27 -9.70 5.35 -0.22
C LEU A 27 -9.53 4.16 -1.18
N ILE A 28 -10.56 3.78 -1.94
CA ILE A 28 -10.42 2.77 -3.00
C ILE A 28 -9.41 3.24 -4.06
N ALA A 29 -9.31 4.55 -4.31
CA ALA A 29 -8.27 5.09 -5.20
C ALA A 29 -6.86 4.81 -4.68
N CYS A 30 -6.65 4.80 -3.35
CA CYS A 30 -5.39 4.40 -2.74
C CYS A 30 -5.09 2.92 -2.98
N LEU A 31 -6.09 2.04 -2.81
CA LEU A 31 -5.95 0.60 -3.06
C LEU A 31 -5.68 0.32 -4.54
N ARG A 32 -6.42 0.98 -5.43
CA ARG A 32 -6.22 0.86 -6.88
C ARG A 32 -4.81 1.28 -7.29
N ASN A 33 -4.32 2.39 -6.77
CA ASN A 33 -2.97 2.86 -7.03
C ASN A 33 -1.90 1.90 -6.46
N ALA A 34 -2.15 1.32 -5.27
CA ALA A 34 -1.24 0.35 -4.66
C ALA A 34 -1.06 -0.93 -5.52
N ARG A 35 -2.06 -1.30 -6.31
CA ARG A 35 -1.95 -2.45 -7.23
C ARG A 35 -0.83 -2.28 -8.25
N HIS A 36 -0.59 -1.08 -8.74
CA HIS A 36 0.51 -0.81 -9.69
C HIS A 36 1.91 -1.07 -9.13
N GLU A 37 2.05 -1.15 -7.81
CA GLU A 37 3.32 -1.55 -7.19
C GLU A 37 3.60 -3.04 -7.31
N MET A 38 2.54 -3.86 -7.35
CA MET A 38 2.61 -5.32 -7.33
C MET A 38 2.30 -5.97 -8.67
N TYR A 39 1.47 -5.32 -9.48
CA TYR A 39 0.97 -5.86 -10.75
C TYR A 39 1.14 -4.86 -11.87
N GLY A 40 1.15 -5.33 -13.10
CA GLY A 40 1.27 -4.51 -14.29
C GLY A 40 2.54 -4.77 -15.09
N ASP A 41 2.70 -4.07 -16.18
CA ASP A 41 3.91 -4.12 -16.98
C ASP A 41 5.08 -3.53 -16.19
N THR A 42 5.94 -4.40 -15.67
CA THR A 42 7.08 -4.02 -14.87
C THR A 42 6.73 -3.51 -13.46
N PRO A 43 6.15 -4.36 -12.59
CA PRO A 43 5.85 -3.97 -11.22
C PRO A 43 7.14 -3.70 -10.43
N GLN A 44 7.08 -2.71 -9.56
CA GLN A 44 8.25 -2.23 -8.82
C GLN A 44 8.83 -3.28 -7.87
N TYR A 45 8.01 -4.17 -7.32
CA TYR A 45 8.49 -5.20 -6.38
C TYR A 45 9.52 -6.16 -7.02
N ILE A 46 9.51 -6.33 -8.34
CA ILE A 46 10.53 -7.11 -9.05
C ILE A 46 11.91 -6.45 -8.89
N SER A 47 11.96 -5.11 -8.98
CA SER A 47 13.20 -4.38 -8.72
C SER A 47 13.73 -4.63 -7.31
N GLU A 48 12.86 -4.69 -6.29
CA GLU A 48 13.27 -5.03 -4.92
C GLU A 48 13.92 -6.43 -4.84
N GLY A 49 13.37 -7.41 -5.55
CA GLY A 49 13.96 -8.76 -5.64
C GLY A 49 15.34 -8.76 -6.30
N ILE A 50 15.49 -8.03 -7.41
CA ILE A 50 16.76 -7.93 -8.15
C ILE A 50 17.81 -7.09 -7.38
N PHE A 51 17.39 -6.08 -6.63
CA PHE A 51 18.25 -5.29 -5.75
C PHE A 51 18.71 -6.05 -4.49
N SER A 52 18.17 -7.23 -4.27
CA SER A 52 18.63 -8.16 -3.23
C SER A 52 19.68 -9.12 -3.81
N ASP A 53 20.35 -9.86 -2.97
CA ASP A 53 21.31 -10.91 -3.35
C ASP A 53 20.65 -12.28 -3.60
N ILE A 54 19.32 -12.35 -3.53
CA ILE A 54 18.55 -13.61 -3.67
C ILE A 54 17.92 -13.81 -5.05
N ALA A 55 17.92 -12.78 -5.91
CA ALA A 55 17.32 -12.86 -7.25
C ALA A 55 18.17 -12.15 -8.29
N VAL A 56 18.11 -12.65 -9.52
CA VAL A 56 18.75 -12.05 -10.69
C VAL A 56 17.77 -12.03 -11.85
N GLU A 57 17.96 -11.10 -12.78
CA GLU A 57 17.21 -11.09 -14.03
C GLU A 57 17.55 -12.33 -14.86
N GLY A 58 16.53 -13.13 -15.19
CA GLY A 58 16.69 -14.39 -15.93
C GLY A 58 16.65 -14.23 -17.45
N THR A 59 16.27 -13.07 -17.98
CA THR A 59 16.19 -12.83 -19.41
C THR A 59 17.48 -12.24 -19.96
N THR A 60 17.74 -12.44 -21.25
CA THR A 60 18.92 -11.89 -21.93
C THR A 60 18.71 -10.49 -22.47
N ASP A 61 17.45 -10.04 -22.55
CA ASP A 61 17.08 -8.73 -23.10
C ASP A 61 17.07 -7.65 -21.99
N LYS A 62 18.18 -7.53 -21.28
CA LYS A 62 18.36 -6.56 -20.21
C LYS A 62 18.36 -5.15 -20.75
N THR A 63 17.24 -4.49 -20.70
CA THR A 63 17.04 -3.15 -21.25
C THR A 63 17.00 -2.04 -20.22
N GLY A 64 16.84 -2.36 -18.96
CA GLY A 64 16.72 -1.40 -17.87
C GLY A 64 17.81 -1.53 -16.80
N VAL A 65 18.19 -0.43 -16.19
CA VAL A 65 19.19 -0.39 -15.10
C VAL A 65 18.82 -1.30 -13.96
N HIS A 66 17.52 -1.43 -13.65
CA HIS A 66 17.00 -2.31 -12.61
C HIS A 66 17.09 -3.81 -12.93
N MET A 67 17.42 -4.16 -14.18
CA MET A 67 17.59 -5.55 -14.64
C MET A 67 19.04 -5.97 -14.71
N ASP A 68 19.96 -5.04 -14.72
CA ASP A 68 21.40 -5.29 -14.80
C ASP A 68 22.17 -4.36 -13.85
N LEU A 69 21.98 -4.58 -12.55
CA LEU A 69 22.55 -3.73 -11.51
C LEU A 69 24.07 -3.57 -11.59
N PRO A 70 24.85 -4.66 -11.77
CA PRO A 70 26.30 -4.53 -11.78
C PRO A 70 26.84 -3.68 -12.94
N ALA A 71 26.14 -3.66 -14.06
CA ALA A 71 26.58 -2.98 -15.28
C ALA A 71 25.99 -1.58 -15.46
N GLN A 72 24.84 -1.31 -14.85
CA GLN A 72 24.03 -0.14 -15.17
C GLN A 72 23.74 0.80 -14.01
N ILE A 73 23.96 0.40 -12.76
CA ILE A 73 23.90 1.32 -11.63
C ILE A 73 25.24 2.04 -11.51
N LEU A 74 25.38 3.09 -12.28
CA LEU A 74 26.53 3.98 -12.27
C LEU A 74 26.09 5.38 -11.84
N PRO A 75 26.96 6.18 -11.22
CA PRO A 75 26.62 7.52 -10.73
C PRO A 75 26.17 8.50 -11.83
N ASN A 76 26.44 8.20 -13.09
CA ASN A 76 26.08 9.00 -14.25
C ASN A 76 24.88 8.47 -15.03
N GLU A 77 24.24 7.40 -14.57
CA GLU A 77 23.04 6.87 -15.20
C GLU A 77 21.80 7.65 -14.73
N ASP A 78 20.85 7.81 -15.66
CA ASP A 78 19.56 8.45 -15.37
C ASP A 78 18.65 7.51 -14.62
N MET A 79 18.81 7.47 -13.31
CA MET A 79 18.01 6.65 -12.40
C MET A 79 16.57 7.16 -12.26
N ASP A 80 16.29 8.40 -12.65
CA ASP A 80 14.97 9.02 -12.57
C ASP A 80 14.10 8.71 -13.79
N ASN A 81 14.68 8.14 -14.84
CA ASN A 81 13.93 7.76 -16.03
C ASN A 81 12.96 6.63 -15.70
N THR A 82 11.68 6.97 -15.60
CA THR A 82 10.59 6.03 -15.25
C THR A 82 10.45 4.88 -16.24
N ASP A 83 10.87 5.05 -17.47
CA ASP A 83 10.82 4.01 -18.50
C ASP A 83 11.98 3.02 -18.38
N ARG A 84 13.08 3.45 -17.78
CA ARG A 84 14.28 2.62 -17.59
C ARG A 84 14.43 2.06 -16.19
N THR A 85 14.08 2.81 -15.13
CA THR A 85 14.46 2.44 -13.76
C THR A 85 13.24 2.16 -12.97
N LYS A 86 12.20 1.94 -13.09
CA LYS A 86 11.06 1.68 -12.17
C LYS A 86 11.15 2.36 -10.78
N LEU A 87 12.33 2.84 -10.37
CA LEU A 87 12.53 3.57 -9.12
C LEU A 87 11.74 4.88 -9.09
N GLY A 88 11.73 5.64 -10.18
CA GLY A 88 10.95 6.86 -10.31
C GLY A 88 9.43 6.64 -10.19
N ARG A 89 8.95 5.44 -10.48
CA ARG A 89 7.54 5.10 -10.31
C ARG A 89 7.10 5.11 -8.84
N TYR A 90 7.93 4.62 -7.92
CA TYR A 90 7.60 4.70 -6.48
C TYR A 90 7.39 6.12 -6.03
N TRP A 91 8.20 7.05 -6.54
CA TRP A 91 8.02 8.47 -6.28
C TRP A 91 6.70 8.98 -6.86
N THR A 92 6.50 8.79 -8.13
CA THR A 92 5.31 9.34 -8.84
C THR A 92 4.01 8.75 -8.31
N GLU A 93 3.91 7.44 -8.24
CA GLU A 93 2.70 6.74 -7.78
C GLU A 93 2.53 6.88 -6.26
N GLY A 94 3.63 6.93 -5.52
CA GLY A 94 3.61 7.18 -4.09
C GLY A 94 2.99 8.53 -3.75
N TYR A 95 3.43 9.61 -4.36
CA TYR A 95 2.85 10.93 -4.11
C TYR A 95 1.41 11.08 -4.63
N LYS A 96 1.01 10.36 -5.68
CA LYS A 96 -0.42 10.28 -6.06
C LYS A 96 -1.26 9.64 -4.94
N ARG A 97 -0.79 8.54 -4.35
CA ARG A 97 -1.49 7.87 -3.25
C ARG A 97 -1.51 8.72 -1.98
N ILE A 98 -0.42 9.43 -1.66
CA ILE A 98 -0.38 10.43 -0.58
C ILE A 98 -1.43 11.53 -0.82
N LYS A 99 -1.55 12.03 -2.06
CA LYS A 99 -2.58 12.99 -2.42
C LYS A 99 -3.98 12.46 -2.10
N TYR A 100 -4.32 11.24 -2.52
CA TYR A 100 -5.64 10.66 -2.24
C TYR A 100 -5.90 10.49 -0.74
N ALA A 101 -4.92 9.99 0.01
CA ALA A 101 -5.05 9.86 1.46
C ALA A 101 -5.21 11.23 2.14
N ASN A 102 -4.42 12.23 1.73
CA ASN A 102 -4.50 13.57 2.29
C ASN A 102 -5.81 14.29 1.95
N THR A 103 -6.41 14.02 0.78
CA THR A 103 -7.77 14.52 0.46
C THR A 103 -8.78 14.02 1.49
N VAL A 104 -8.77 12.73 1.83
CA VAL A 104 -9.64 12.18 2.87
C VAL A 104 -9.34 12.80 4.23
N ILE A 105 -8.07 12.87 4.63
CA ILE A 105 -7.65 13.42 5.92
C ILE A 105 -8.09 14.90 6.07
N SER A 106 -7.90 15.70 5.04
CA SER A 106 -8.23 17.15 5.09
C SER A 106 -9.73 17.42 5.07
N ARG A 107 -10.52 16.48 4.55
CA ARG A 107 -11.97 16.64 4.39
C ARG A 107 -12.79 15.84 5.39
N ILE A 108 -12.14 15.13 6.30
CA ILE A 108 -12.81 14.23 7.27
C ILE A 108 -13.84 14.97 8.14
N ASP A 109 -13.57 16.24 8.48
CA ASP A 109 -14.43 17.07 9.31
C ASP A 109 -15.60 17.73 8.53
N LEU A 110 -15.58 17.65 7.21
CA LEU A 110 -16.65 18.21 6.36
C LEU A 110 -17.79 17.21 6.14
N ALA A 111 -17.55 15.94 6.37
CA ALA A 111 -18.52 14.88 6.20
C ALA A 111 -19.41 14.69 7.44
N THR A 112 -20.59 14.11 7.22
CA THR A 112 -21.49 13.69 8.30
C THR A 112 -21.16 12.27 8.73
N TRP A 113 -21.20 12.02 10.03
CA TRP A 113 -20.80 10.76 10.66
C TRP A 113 -21.90 10.24 11.57
N GLU A 114 -22.09 8.94 11.62
CA GLU A 114 -22.97 8.27 12.58
C GLU A 114 -22.36 8.24 13.97
N SER A 115 -21.04 8.17 14.06
CA SER A 115 -20.27 8.16 15.30
C SER A 115 -18.83 8.59 15.11
N ASP A 116 -18.18 9.00 16.19
CA ASP A 116 -16.73 9.26 16.20
C ASP A 116 -15.94 7.98 15.88
N ALA A 117 -16.43 6.80 16.23
CA ALA A 117 -15.79 5.54 15.88
C ALA A 117 -15.74 5.32 14.36
N GLN A 118 -16.86 5.54 13.65
CA GLN A 118 -16.92 5.45 12.19
C GLN A 118 -15.97 6.47 11.54
N LYS A 119 -15.99 7.73 12.00
CA LYS A 119 -15.08 8.78 11.53
C LYS A 119 -13.62 8.38 11.70
N ASN A 120 -13.26 7.95 12.91
CA ASN A 120 -11.88 7.61 13.25
C ASN A 120 -11.41 6.33 12.54
N HIS A 121 -12.31 5.38 12.26
CA HIS A 121 -12.01 4.22 11.42
C HIS A 121 -11.57 4.63 10.01
N ILE A 122 -12.34 5.49 9.34
CA ILE A 122 -12.01 5.98 7.99
C ILE A 122 -10.72 6.82 8.01
N LEU A 123 -10.57 7.69 9.00
CA LEU A 123 -9.36 8.48 9.19
C LEU A 123 -8.13 7.59 9.42
N GLY A 124 -8.26 6.53 10.21
CA GLY A 124 -7.21 5.55 10.45
C GLY A 124 -6.77 4.83 9.18
N LYS A 125 -7.71 4.45 8.32
CA LYS A 125 -7.42 3.87 7.01
C LYS A 125 -6.65 4.85 6.11
N ALA A 126 -7.03 6.13 6.10
CA ALA A 126 -6.32 7.16 5.35
C ALA A 126 -4.89 7.35 5.87
N TYR A 127 -4.70 7.35 7.19
CA TYR A 127 -3.38 7.39 7.82
C TYR A 127 -2.53 6.17 7.48
N PHE A 128 -3.12 4.98 7.46
CA PHE A 128 -2.42 3.77 7.02
C PHE A 128 -1.91 3.90 5.58
N HIS A 129 -2.74 4.34 4.64
CA HIS A 129 -2.32 4.51 3.25
C HIS A 129 -1.18 5.51 3.11
N ARG A 130 -1.25 6.64 3.80
CA ARG A 130 -0.17 7.63 3.82
C ARG A 130 1.11 7.06 4.42
N ALA A 131 1.00 6.42 5.56
CA ALA A 131 2.14 5.81 6.26
C ALA A 131 2.81 4.71 5.43
N ASN A 132 2.03 3.86 4.77
CA ASN A 132 2.54 2.78 3.92
C ASN A 132 3.41 3.33 2.76
N VAL A 133 2.96 4.42 2.14
CA VAL A 133 3.74 5.07 1.07
C VAL A 133 5.00 5.71 1.61
N TYR A 134 4.91 6.51 2.69
CA TYR A 134 6.09 7.16 3.26
C TYR A 134 7.10 6.16 3.77
N TYR A 135 6.67 5.04 4.36
CA TYR A 135 7.58 3.96 4.76
C TYR A 135 8.45 3.49 3.57
N ARG A 136 7.85 3.28 2.40
CA ARG A 136 8.57 2.89 1.19
C ARG A 136 9.46 4.01 0.64
N LEU A 137 8.93 5.22 0.52
CA LEU A 137 9.67 6.36 0.00
C LEU A 137 10.94 6.63 0.79
N VAL A 138 10.89 6.63 2.13
CA VAL A 138 12.06 6.93 2.96
C VAL A 138 13.08 5.80 2.98
N HIS A 139 12.68 4.56 2.70
CA HIS A 139 13.60 3.45 2.59
C HIS A 139 14.32 3.40 1.24
N GLN A 140 13.68 3.91 0.19
CA GLN A 140 14.26 3.94 -1.15
C GLN A 140 15.03 5.23 -1.45
N HIS A 141 14.49 6.37 -1.01
CA HIS A 141 15.00 7.69 -1.40
C HIS A 141 15.62 8.47 -0.24
N GLY A 142 15.53 7.99 1.00
CA GLY A 142 16.04 8.72 2.17
C GLY A 142 15.13 9.90 2.54
N ASP A 143 15.68 11.09 2.58
CA ASP A 143 14.97 12.33 2.91
C ASP A 143 14.08 12.75 1.74
N VAL A 144 12.79 12.95 2.00
CA VAL A 144 11.79 13.29 0.97
C VAL A 144 10.83 14.39 1.46
N PRO A 145 10.12 15.08 0.57
CA PRO A 145 9.09 16.03 0.97
C PRO A 145 7.97 15.39 1.80
N LEU A 146 7.65 15.96 2.95
CA LEU A 146 6.56 15.49 3.81
C LEU A 146 5.31 16.34 3.60
N ILE A 147 4.30 15.75 2.92
CA ILE A 147 3.02 16.39 2.61
C ILE A 147 1.94 15.76 3.49
N LEU A 148 1.34 16.55 4.38
CA LEU A 148 0.40 16.07 5.41
C LEU A 148 -1.05 16.49 5.20
N GLN A 149 -1.31 17.31 4.20
CA GLN A 149 -2.64 17.83 3.88
C GLN A 149 -2.87 17.90 2.37
N GLU A 150 -4.10 18.08 1.96
CA GLU A 150 -4.46 18.33 0.57
C GLU A 150 -3.81 19.63 0.07
N ILE A 151 -3.26 19.57 -1.15
CA ILE A 151 -2.71 20.74 -1.84
C ILE A 151 -3.77 21.21 -2.83
N THR A 152 -4.35 22.38 -2.57
CA THR A 152 -5.43 22.96 -3.36
C THR A 152 -4.96 23.99 -4.38
N GLU A 153 -3.73 24.49 -4.22
CA GLU A 153 -3.12 25.50 -5.09
C GLU A 153 -1.75 25.01 -5.61
N PRO A 154 -1.28 25.47 -6.76
CA PRO A 154 0.05 25.15 -7.26
C PRO A 154 1.13 25.52 -6.25
N LYS A 155 1.98 24.56 -5.89
CA LYS A 155 3.08 24.71 -4.94
C LYS A 155 4.35 24.13 -5.53
N LEU A 156 5.44 24.89 -5.52
CA LEU A 156 6.75 24.48 -6.07
C LEU A 156 7.87 24.48 -5.02
N ASP A 157 7.61 25.00 -3.83
CA ASP A 157 8.57 25.17 -2.74
C ASP A 157 8.50 23.99 -1.76
N PHE A 158 8.80 22.79 -2.23
CA PHE A 158 8.90 21.61 -1.38
C PHE A 158 10.33 21.44 -0.85
N TYR A 159 10.43 21.06 0.42
CA TYR A 159 11.70 20.76 1.08
C TYR A 159 11.68 19.31 1.56
N SER A 160 12.82 18.64 1.46
CA SER A 160 12.99 17.31 2.03
C SER A 160 13.00 17.40 3.57
N VAL A 161 12.32 16.46 4.19
CA VAL A 161 12.30 16.23 5.63
C VAL A 161 13.09 14.96 5.90
N THR A 162 13.83 14.92 7.00
CA THR A 162 14.68 13.76 7.32
C THR A 162 13.86 12.48 7.44
N ARG A 163 14.45 11.38 6.97
CA ARG A 163 13.87 10.03 7.08
C ARG A 163 13.35 9.75 8.49
N GLU A 164 14.14 10.07 9.52
CA GLU A 164 13.75 9.82 10.91
C GLU A 164 12.49 10.61 11.29
N SER A 165 12.42 11.90 10.94
CA SER A 165 11.26 12.74 11.24
C SER A 165 10.00 12.22 10.56
N ILE A 166 10.12 11.73 9.33
CA ILE A 166 9.01 11.11 8.60
C ILE A 166 8.57 9.80 9.29
N LEU A 167 9.52 8.93 9.65
CA LEU A 167 9.21 7.68 10.36
C LEU A 167 8.49 7.96 11.69
N ARG A 168 8.93 8.96 12.45
CA ARG A 168 8.24 9.39 13.69
C ARG A 168 6.84 9.93 13.43
N LYS A 169 6.62 10.63 12.32
CA LYS A 169 5.29 11.12 11.96
C LYS A 169 4.37 9.98 11.57
N ILE A 170 4.81 9.05 10.71
CA ILE A 170 3.97 7.93 10.29
C ILE A 170 3.75 6.92 11.42
N LYS A 171 4.66 6.82 12.41
CA LYS A 171 4.40 6.08 13.64
C LYS A 171 3.15 6.59 14.34
N LYS A 172 3.05 7.91 14.57
CA LYS A 172 1.86 8.52 15.19
C LYS A 172 0.58 8.30 14.37
N ASP A 173 0.67 8.36 13.06
CA ASP A 173 -0.46 8.05 12.18
C ASP A 173 -0.94 6.61 12.35
N LEU A 174 0.01 5.66 12.46
CA LEU A 174 -0.27 4.25 12.64
C LEU A 174 -0.74 3.91 14.06
N GLU A 175 -0.23 4.57 15.09
CA GLU A 175 -0.72 4.43 16.47
C GLU A 175 -2.20 4.83 16.56
N PHE A 176 -2.58 5.94 15.93
CA PHE A 176 -3.99 6.32 15.80
C PHE A 176 -4.79 5.25 15.03
N ALA A 177 -4.28 4.82 13.88
CA ALA A 177 -4.93 3.80 13.07
C ALA A 177 -5.11 2.46 13.83
N ALA A 178 -4.11 2.03 14.60
CA ALA A 178 -4.16 0.82 15.43
C ALA A 178 -5.23 0.89 16.52
N GLN A 179 -5.55 2.09 17.00
CA GLN A 179 -6.63 2.29 17.94
C GLN A 179 -8.01 2.15 17.29
N TRP A 180 -8.20 2.72 16.08
CA TRP A 180 -9.52 2.97 15.51
C TRP A 180 -9.89 2.11 14.32
N VAL A 181 -8.92 1.54 13.58
CA VAL A 181 -9.22 0.62 12.49
C VAL A 181 -9.79 -0.68 13.05
N GLU A 182 -10.85 -1.17 12.43
CA GLU A 182 -11.54 -2.38 12.85
C GLU A 182 -10.66 -3.63 12.66
N VAL A 183 -10.90 -4.63 13.49
CA VAL A 183 -10.21 -5.92 13.45
C VAL A 183 -10.63 -6.69 12.20
N ASP A 184 -11.93 -6.74 11.96
CA ASP A 184 -12.52 -7.42 10.81
C ASP A 184 -12.76 -6.40 9.68
N ALA A 185 -12.37 -6.76 8.46
CA ALA A 185 -12.55 -5.92 7.29
C ALA A 185 -12.82 -6.80 6.06
N PRO A 186 -13.56 -6.28 5.08
CA PRO A 186 -13.71 -6.96 3.80
C PRO A 186 -12.35 -7.29 3.17
N ILE A 187 -12.31 -8.39 2.42
CA ILE A 187 -11.10 -8.83 1.74
C ILE A 187 -10.58 -7.69 0.83
N GLY A 188 -9.30 -7.38 0.99
CA GLY A 188 -8.66 -6.28 0.26
C GLY A 188 -8.72 -4.92 0.95
N ASP A 189 -9.58 -4.75 1.94
CA ASP A 189 -9.61 -3.52 2.74
C ASP A 189 -8.60 -3.57 3.91
N ILE A 190 -8.38 -2.44 4.55
CA ILE A 190 -7.42 -2.29 5.63
C ILE A 190 -8.04 -2.75 6.95
N ASN A 191 -7.41 -3.72 7.59
CA ASN A 191 -7.74 -4.22 8.91
C ASN A 191 -6.69 -3.82 9.96
N LYS A 192 -7.00 -4.01 11.21
CA LYS A 192 -6.10 -3.69 12.34
C LYS A 192 -4.79 -4.46 12.30
N ALA A 193 -4.78 -5.70 11.82
CA ALA A 193 -3.57 -6.51 11.70
C ALA A 193 -2.60 -5.92 10.67
N ALA A 194 -3.09 -5.44 9.53
CA ALA A 194 -2.26 -4.74 8.54
C ALA A 194 -1.63 -3.47 9.12
N VAL A 195 -2.41 -2.71 9.92
CA VAL A 195 -1.90 -1.50 10.60
C VAL A 195 -0.79 -1.85 11.58
N ASN A 196 -1.01 -2.83 12.47
CA ASN A 196 -0.01 -3.24 13.46
C ASN A 196 1.23 -3.85 12.82
N HIS A 197 1.08 -4.59 11.72
CA HIS A 197 2.22 -5.11 10.96
C HIS A 197 3.10 -3.98 10.40
N LEU A 198 2.50 -2.95 9.81
CA LEU A 198 3.25 -1.79 9.32
C LEU A 198 3.86 -0.99 10.48
N LEU A 199 3.14 -0.81 11.59
CA LEU A 199 3.65 -0.16 12.80
C LEU A 199 4.87 -0.89 13.37
N THR A 200 4.85 -2.22 13.37
CA THR A 200 6.01 -3.04 13.74
C THR A 200 7.24 -2.71 12.88
N LYS A 201 7.07 -2.64 11.56
CA LYS A 201 8.18 -2.28 10.64
C LYS A 201 8.71 -0.87 10.89
N VAL A 202 7.83 0.09 11.16
CA VAL A 202 8.22 1.47 11.48
C VAL A 202 8.99 1.53 12.80
N ASN A 203 8.51 0.84 13.84
CA ASN A 203 9.18 0.76 15.14
C ASN A 203 10.57 0.12 15.03
N LEU A 204 10.71 -0.97 14.26
CA LEU A 204 12.00 -1.57 13.95
C LEU A 204 12.95 -0.59 13.24
N SER A 205 12.45 0.20 12.30
CA SER A 205 13.24 1.20 11.57
C SER A 205 13.72 2.36 12.47
N LEU A 206 13.00 2.61 13.57
CA LEU A 206 13.36 3.60 14.60
C LEU A 206 14.18 3.01 15.73
N ALA A 207 14.47 1.69 15.71
CA ALA A 207 15.11 0.94 16.80
C ALA A 207 14.30 0.99 18.12
N GLU A 208 12.99 1.18 18.05
CA GLU A 208 12.06 1.18 19.17
C GLU A 208 11.52 -0.25 19.36
N PHE A 209 12.39 -1.13 19.89
CA PHE A 209 12.15 -2.58 19.88
C PHE A 209 11.00 -3.03 20.79
N ASP A 210 10.79 -2.38 21.93
CA ASP A 210 9.68 -2.72 22.83
C ASP A 210 8.32 -2.42 22.16
N ASP A 211 8.22 -1.29 21.45
CA ASP A 211 7.02 -0.94 20.69
C ASP A 211 6.83 -1.86 19.47
N ALA A 212 7.93 -2.31 18.87
CA ALA A 212 7.89 -3.29 17.78
C ALA A 212 7.35 -4.64 18.28
N ILE A 213 7.83 -5.11 19.46
CA ILE A 213 7.33 -6.34 20.09
C ILE A 213 5.85 -6.20 20.44
N ALA A 214 5.42 -5.07 20.99
CA ALA A 214 4.04 -4.83 21.35
C ALA A 214 3.12 -4.87 20.11
N SER A 215 3.48 -4.17 19.04
CA SER A 215 2.69 -4.14 17.80
C SER A 215 2.68 -5.48 17.06
N ALA A 216 3.79 -6.22 17.04
CA ALA A 216 3.84 -7.58 16.48
C ALA A 216 2.97 -8.55 17.29
N SER A 217 3.08 -8.50 18.62
CA SER A 217 2.30 -9.34 19.53
C SER A 217 0.80 -9.09 19.41
N ALA A 218 0.40 -7.85 19.08
CA ALA A 218 -1.01 -7.52 18.83
C ALA A 218 -1.60 -8.28 17.63
N VAL A 219 -0.77 -8.64 16.62
CA VAL A 219 -1.20 -9.48 15.50
C VAL A 219 -1.11 -10.97 15.86
N ILE A 220 0.00 -11.40 16.46
CA ILE A 220 0.23 -12.81 16.80
C ILE A 220 -0.84 -13.34 17.77
N ASN A 221 -1.30 -12.48 18.70
CA ASN A 221 -2.23 -12.85 19.77
C ASN A 221 -3.68 -12.40 19.51
N ASP A 222 -4.04 -11.95 18.30
CA ASP A 222 -5.40 -11.48 18.01
C ASP A 222 -6.45 -12.61 17.92
N GLY A 223 -6.01 -13.87 17.91
CA GLY A 223 -6.88 -15.03 17.79
C GLY A 223 -7.36 -15.32 16.36
N ILE A 224 -7.09 -14.44 15.41
CA ILE A 224 -7.48 -14.54 14.00
C ILE A 224 -6.33 -15.06 13.15
N HIS A 225 -5.17 -14.41 13.28
CA HIS A 225 -3.97 -14.72 12.50
C HIS A 225 -3.12 -15.79 13.18
N GLY A 226 -2.40 -16.57 12.39
CA GLY A 226 -1.49 -17.60 12.89
C GLY A 226 -0.95 -18.44 11.75
N LEU A 227 0.15 -19.13 12.01
CA LEU A 227 0.73 -20.04 11.04
C LEU A 227 -0.21 -21.22 10.76
N MET A 228 -0.32 -21.59 9.49
CA MET A 228 -1.08 -22.76 9.08
C MET A 228 -0.30 -24.03 9.45
N THR A 229 -0.95 -24.91 10.22
CA THR A 229 -0.36 -26.18 10.66
C THR A 229 -1.09 -27.40 10.08
N GLN A 230 -2.18 -27.16 9.35
CA GLN A 230 -2.98 -28.19 8.73
C GLN A 230 -3.31 -27.81 7.29
N ARG A 231 -3.49 -28.82 6.45
CA ARG A 231 -3.96 -28.68 5.07
C ARG A 231 -5.31 -27.97 5.04
N PHE A 232 -5.54 -27.11 4.05
CA PHE A 232 -6.77 -26.33 3.91
C PHE A 232 -7.11 -26.03 2.44
N GLY A 233 -8.33 -25.54 2.21
CA GLY A 233 -8.77 -25.11 0.90
C GLY A 233 -9.14 -26.25 -0.04
N ALA A 234 -9.12 -25.99 -1.35
CA ALA A 234 -9.68 -26.84 -2.40
C ALA A 234 -8.98 -28.21 -2.52
N TYR A 235 -7.70 -28.30 -2.20
CA TYR A 235 -6.89 -29.50 -2.40
C TYR A 235 -6.38 -30.13 -1.10
N LYS A 236 -7.03 -29.81 0.02
CA LYS A 236 -6.58 -30.25 1.35
C LYS A 236 -6.48 -31.78 1.53
N ASP A 237 -7.25 -32.52 0.75
CA ASP A 237 -7.31 -33.99 0.82
C ASP A 237 -6.37 -34.68 -0.21
N ASP A 238 -5.66 -33.90 -1.05
CA ASP A 238 -4.69 -34.46 -1.98
C ASP A 238 -3.37 -34.81 -1.27
N PRO A 239 -2.98 -36.11 -1.22
CA PRO A 239 -1.78 -36.54 -0.50
C PRO A 239 -0.46 -36.14 -1.17
N ASN A 240 -0.51 -35.63 -2.40
CA ASN A 240 0.70 -35.25 -3.16
C ASN A 240 1.17 -33.81 -2.83
N HIS A 241 0.40 -33.07 -2.04
CA HIS A 241 0.67 -31.66 -1.74
C HIS A 241 0.78 -31.44 -0.23
N ASP A 242 1.43 -30.34 0.14
CA ASP A 242 1.63 -29.91 1.52
C ASP A 242 0.96 -28.56 1.83
N ILE A 243 1.12 -28.07 3.04
CA ILE A 243 0.56 -26.79 3.49
C ILE A 243 1.14 -25.61 2.68
N ILE A 244 2.42 -25.68 2.35
CA ILE A 244 3.09 -24.61 1.59
C ILE A 244 2.47 -24.51 0.21
N TRP A 245 2.18 -25.67 -0.41
CA TRP A 245 1.48 -25.72 -1.68
C TRP A 245 0.07 -25.11 -1.57
N ASP A 246 -0.71 -25.43 -0.50
CA ASP A 246 -2.03 -24.86 -0.27
C ASP A 246 -1.99 -23.33 -0.12
N LEU A 247 -0.99 -22.79 0.58
CA LEU A 247 -0.80 -21.34 0.76
C LEU A 247 -0.56 -20.60 -0.56
N HIS A 248 -0.01 -21.27 -1.56
CA HIS A 248 0.30 -20.68 -2.86
C HIS A 248 -0.82 -20.81 -3.89
N GLN A 249 -1.87 -21.61 -3.59
CA GLN A 249 -3.01 -21.72 -4.48
C GLN A 249 -3.83 -20.44 -4.52
N GLU A 250 -4.23 -20.01 -5.71
CA GLU A 250 -4.97 -18.77 -5.91
C GLU A 250 -6.32 -18.81 -5.18
N GLU A 251 -7.01 -19.93 -5.27
CA GLU A 251 -8.31 -20.16 -4.66
C GLU A 251 -8.26 -20.09 -3.13
N ASN A 252 -7.10 -20.41 -2.55
CA ASN A 252 -6.92 -20.48 -1.11
C ASN A 252 -6.51 -19.15 -0.47
N LYS A 253 -6.03 -18.18 -1.26
CA LYS A 253 -5.49 -16.91 -0.74
C LYS A 253 -6.52 -16.09 0.03
N ALA A 254 -7.76 -16.08 -0.46
CA ALA A 254 -8.85 -15.30 0.10
C ALA A 254 -9.74 -16.09 1.07
N LEU A 255 -9.48 -17.37 1.29
CA LEU A 255 -10.31 -18.18 2.18
C LEU A 255 -10.21 -17.73 3.64
N PRO A 256 -11.32 -17.76 4.40
CA PRO A 256 -11.31 -17.46 5.83
C PRO A 256 -10.37 -18.36 6.64
N GLU A 257 -10.18 -19.61 6.20
CA GLU A 257 -9.27 -20.57 6.83
C GLU A 257 -7.81 -20.20 6.72
N ASN A 258 -7.45 -19.36 5.73
CA ASN A 258 -6.06 -18.91 5.55
C ASN A 258 -5.72 -17.86 6.62
N ARG A 259 -5.23 -18.33 7.76
CA ARG A 259 -4.88 -17.50 8.90
C ARG A 259 -3.54 -16.77 8.75
N GLU A 260 -2.72 -17.12 7.77
CA GLU A 260 -1.47 -16.40 7.50
C GLU A 260 -1.70 -15.09 6.72
N ARG A 261 -2.87 -14.91 6.17
CA ARG A 261 -3.24 -13.73 5.41
C ARG A 261 -3.50 -12.52 6.31
N ILE A 262 -2.61 -11.54 6.31
CA ILE A 262 -2.79 -10.26 7.01
C ILE A 262 -3.55 -9.27 6.14
N TRP A 263 -3.11 -9.09 4.89
CA TRP A 263 -3.73 -8.16 3.94
C TRP A 263 -3.46 -8.65 2.50
N LEU A 264 -4.44 -8.47 1.61
CA LEU A 264 -4.34 -8.88 0.21
C LEU A 264 -4.56 -7.69 -0.73
N TYR A 265 -3.75 -7.62 -1.77
CA TYR A 265 -4.11 -6.89 -2.97
C TYR A 265 -4.99 -7.79 -3.83
N VAL A 266 -6.27 -7.46 -3.93
CA VAL A 266 -7.23 -8.27 -4.67
C VAL A 266 -7.17 -7.89 -6.15
N GLY A 267 -6.81 -8.85 -7.00
CA GLY A 267 -6.99 -8.79 -8.44
C GLY A 267 -8.19 -9.64 -8.85
N ASN A 268 -8.99 -9.20 -9.79
CA ASN A 268 -10.07 -10.00 -10.37
C ASN A 268 -9.88 -10.09 -11.88
N GLU A 269 -9.66 -11.28 -12.40
CA GLU A 269 -9.49 -11.53 -13.84
C GLU A 269 -10.71 -11.15 -14.67
N GLN A 270 -11.88 -11.09 -14.06
CA GLN A 270 -13.14 -10.75 -14.73
C GLN A 270 -13.40 -9.24 -14.81
N LEU A 271 -12.62 -8.43 -14.11
CA LEU A 271 -12.73 -6.98 -14.11
C LEU A 271 -11.77 -6.37 -15.13
N THR A 272 -12.21 -6.20 -16.35
CA THR A 272 -11.59 -5.43 -17.43
C THR A 272 -10.28 -5.97 -18.01
N GLU A 273 -10.00 -5.62 -19.25
CA GLU A 273 -8.75 -5.92 -19.97
C GLU A 273 -7.50 -5.49 -19.20
N ASP A 274 -7.59 -4.41 -18.41
CA ASP A 274 -6.50 -3.91 -17.58
C ASP A 274 -6.12 -4.86 -16.44
N GLY A 275 -7.07 -5.51 -15.78
CA GLY A 275 -6.79 -6.46 -14.71
C GLY A 275 -6.15 -7.76 -15.21
N ALA A 276 -6.58 -8.28 -16.35
CA ALA A 276 -6.00 -9.46 -16.98
C ALA A 276 -4.61 -9.16 -17.58
N SER A 277 -4.41 -7.97 -18.15
CA SER A 277 -3.12 -7.51 -18.66
C SER A 277 -2.08 -7.37 -17.54
N GLU A 278 -2.45 -6.79 -16.42
CA GLU A 278 -1.57 -6.65 -15.25
C GLU A 278 -1.09 -8.01 -14.72
N LYS A 279 -1.97 -9.01 -14.63
CA LYS A 279 -1.62 -10.36 -14.16
C LYS A 279 -0.67 -11.08 -15.14
N LEU A 280 -0.97 -11.03 -16.43
CA LEU A 280 -0.13 -11.67 -17.46
C LEU A 280 1.28 -11.07 -17.49
N SER A 281 1.43 -9.80 -17.18
CA SER A 281 2.72 -9.13 -17.17
C SER A 281 3.61 -9.57 -16.02
N VAL A 282 3.04 -9.72 -14.81
CA VAL A 282 3.77 -10.28 -13.66
C VAL A 282 4.24 -11.70 -13.97
N MET A 283 3.39 -12.52 -14.56
CA MET A 283 3.77 -13.90 -14.93
C MET A 283 4.89 -13.93 -15.97
N ARG A 284 4.91 -13.03 -16.94
CA ARG A 284 5.99 -12.94 -17.93
C ARG A 284 7.33 -12.51 -17.35
N GLN A 285 7.32 -11.76 -16.26
CA GLN A 285 8.54 -11.28 -15.60
C GLN A 285 9.05 -12.25 -14.52
N ALA A 286 8.19 -13.13 -14.03
CA ALA A 286 8.53 -14.13 -13.02
C ALA A 286 9.07 -15.46 -13.60
N VAL A 287 9.07 -15.61 -14.92
CA VAL A 287 9.62 -16.77 -15.67
C VAL A 287 10.98 -16.38 -16.32
#